data_120cb1d189978e4f6d12954834adea31
#
_entry.id   120cb1d189978e4f6d12954834adea31
#
_cell.length_a   1.000
_cell.length_b   1.000
_cell.length_c   1.000
_cell.angle_alpha   90.00
_cell.angle_beta   90.00
_cell.angle_gamma   90.00
#
_symmetry.space_group_name_H-M   'P 1'
#
loop_
_entity.id
_entity.type
_entity.pdbx_description
1 polymer ?
#
loop_
_entity_poly.entity_id
_entity_poly.type
_entity_poly.pdbx_seq_one_letter_code
_entity_poly.pdbx_strand_id
1 'polypeptide(L)' 'MDRLKGTVKWFNNAKGYGFIGREGGPDVFVHYSAITSEGYKSLQEGDVVEFEIVQGQKGPQAANVSKNSA' A
#
# COMPACT_ATOMS: atom_id res chain seq x y z
N MET A 1 5.62 -14.13 -8.45
CA MET A 1 6.27 -13.18 -7.52
C MET A 1 5.47 -13.10 -6.24
N ASP A 2 6.18 -13.05 -5.16
CA ASP A 2 5.53 -13.10 -3.86
C ASP A 2 4.88 -11.77 -3.52
N ARG A 3 3.64 -11.87 -3.07
CA ARG A 3 2.96 -10.69 -2.56
C ARG A 3 3.21 -10.59 -1.06
N LEU A 4 3.39 -9.37 -0.61
CA LEU A 4 3.60 -9.08 0.79
C LEU A 4 2.31 -8.63 1.43
N LYS A 5 2.25 -8.77 2.74
CA LYS A 5 1.10 -8.33 3.50
C LYS A 5 1.56 -7.24 4.46
N GLY A 6 0.77 -6.21 4.58
CA GLY A 6 1.11 -5.11 5.49
C GLY A 6 -0.13 -4.42 5.99
N THR A 7 0.10 -3.45 6.87
CA THR A 7 -0.97 -2.67 7.45
C THR A 7 -0.74 -1.20 7.13
N VAL A 8 -1.78 -0.52 6.68
CA VAL A 8 -1.67 0.90 6.35
C VAL A 8 -1.40 1.69 7.62
N LYS A 9 -0.29 2.42 7.63
CA LYS A 9 0.05 3.28 8.76
C LYS A 9 -0.75 4.58 8.70
N TRP A 10 -0.82 5.16 7.53
CA TRP A 10 -1.68 6.32 7.30
C TRP A 10 -1.84 6.50 5.80
N PHE A 11 -2.88 7.17 5.41
CA PHE A 11 -3.12 7.46 4.00
C PHE A 11 -3.88 8.78 3.90
N ASN A 12 -3.38 9.67 3.04
CA ASN A 12 -4.01 10.96 2.80
C ASN A 12 -4.84 10.86 1.53
N ASN A 13 -6.14 10.72 1.69
CA ASN A 13 -7.03 10.55 0.55
C ASN A 13 -7.11 11.78 -0.33
N ALA A 14 -6.88 12.95 0.23
CA ALA A 14 -6.91 14.19 -0.54
C ALA A 14 -5.71 14.27 -1.48
N LYS A 15 -4.55 13.83 -1.02
CA LYS A 15 -3.33 13.87 -1.82
C LYS A 15 -3.07 12.56 -2.55
N GLY A 16 -3.70 11.47 -2.12
CA GLY A 16 -3.63 10.21 -2.81
C GLY A 16 -2.40 9.37 -2.52
N TYR A 17 -1.79 9.52 -1.35
CA TYR A 17 -0.64 8.69 -0.98
C TYR A 17 -0.58 8.43 0.51
N GLY A 18 0.24 7.47 0.89
CA GLY A 18 0.43 7.12 2.27
C GLY A 18 1.57 6.12 2.43
N PHE A 19 1.57 5.44 3.56
CA PHE A 19 2.60 4.45 3.85
C PHE A 19 1.99 3.18 4.42
N ILE A 20 2.57 2.05 4.04
CA ILE A 20 2.18 0.74 4.52
C ILE A 20 3.33 0.20 5.36
N GLY A 21 3.01 -0.21 6.59
CA GLY A 21 3.99 -0.87 7.44
C GLY A 21 4.02 -2.36 7.17
N ARG A 22 5.20 -2.96 7.20
CA ARG A 22 5.36 -4.40 7.01
C ARG A 22 6.34 -4.94 8.00
N GLU A 23 6.22 -6.24 8.26
CA GLU A 23 7.14 -6.90 9.16
C GLU A 23 8.52 -7.03 8.51
N GLY A 24 9.54 -6.81 9.32
CA GLY A 24 10.89 -7.07 8.91
C GLY A 24 11.49 -6.07 7.96
N GLY A 25 10.84 -4.91 7.77
CA GLY A 25 11.40 -3.92 6.87
C GLY A 25 10.83 -2.54 7.09
N PRO A 26 11.36 -1.56 6.37
CA PRO A 26 10.86 -0.19 6.47
C PRO A 26 9.48 -0.04 5.86
N ASP A 27 8.82 1.06 6.21
CA ASP A 27 7.53 1.39 5.62
C ASP A 27 7.67 1.55 4.12
N VAL A 28 6.60 1.22 3.41
CA VAL A 28 6.58 1.26 1.96
C VAL A 28 5.63 2.36 1.51
N PHE A 29 6.10 3.21 0.61
CA PHE A 29 5.28 4.27 0.04
C PHE A 29 4.21 3.66 -0.85
N VAL A 30 2.99 4.22 -0.79
CA VAL A 30 1.89 3.78 -1.65
C VAL A 30 1.18 4.99 -2.21
N HIS A 31 0.86 4.93 -3.50
CA HIS A 31 0.09 5.95 -4.19
C HIS A 31 -1.23 5.34 -4.65
N TYR A 32 -2.28 6.17 -4.72
CA TYR A 32 -3.60 5.65 -5.07
C TYR A 32 -3.61 4.95 -6.43
N SER A 33 -2.74 5.36 -7.33
CA SER A 33 -2.66 4.72 -8.65
C SER A 33 -2.18 3.27 -8.58
N ALA A 34 -1.56 2.89 -7.47
CA ALA A 34 -1.10 1.51 -7.26
C ALA A 34 -2.17 0.61 -6.68
N ILE A 35 -3.31 1.16 -6.30
CA ILE A 35 -4.39 0.39 -5.70
C ILE A 35 -5.21 -0.23 -6.80
N THR A 36 -5.33 -1.55 -6.79
CA THR A 36 -6.03 -2.28 -7.84
C THR A 36 -7.44 -2.71 -7.45
N SER A 37 -7.85 -2.42 -6.23
CA SER A 37 -9.19 -2.80 -5.78
C SER A 37 -10.25 -2.09 -6.60
N GLU A 38 -11.30 -2.82 -6.94
CA GLU A 38 -12.43 -2.21 -7.63
C GLU A 38 -13.19 -1.30 -6.67
N GLY A 39 -13.63 -0.17 -7.19
CA GLY A 39 -14.39 0.79 -6.42
C GLY A 39 -13.51 1.83 -5.79
N TYR A 40 -13.21 1.66 -4.53
CA TYR A 40 -12.45 2.67 -3.80
C TYR A 40 -10.96 2.53 -4.04
N LYS A 41 -10.34 3.62 -4.47
CA LYS A 41 -8.88 3.70 -4.54
C LYS A 41 -8.36 4.50 -3.36
N SER A 42 -8.80 4.12 -2.18
CA SER A 42 -8.39 4.78 -0.95
C SER A 42 -8.13 3.73 0.12
N LEU A 43 -7.26 4.10 1.05
CA LEU A 43 -6.90 3.24 2.16
C LEU A 43 -7.16 4.00 3.45
N GLN A 44 -7.33 3.24 4.53
CA GLN A 44 -7.53 3.82 5.85
C GLN A 44 -6.49 3.25 6.79
N GLU A 45 -6.16 4.02 7.80
CA GLU A 45 -5.24 3.58 8.84
C GLU A 45 -5.74 2.26 9.44
N GLY A 46 -4.85 1.29 9.50
CA GLY A 46 -5.18 -0.02 10.05
C GLY A 46 -5.66 -1.04 9.04
N ASP A 47 -5.89 -0.64 7.79
CA ASP A 47 -6.30 -1.60 6.76
C ASP A 47 -5.18 -2.60 6.49
N VAL A 48 -5.56 -3.87 6.37
CA VAL A 48 -4.61 -4.90 5.96
C VAL A 48 -4.66 -5.01 4.44
N VAL A 49 -3.51 -4.94 3.81
CA VAL A 49 -3.40 -4.95 2.35
C VAL A 49 -2.35 -5.94 1.90
N GLU A 50 -2.47 -6.38 0.67
CA GLU A 50 -1.45 -7.17 -0.01
C GLU A 50 -0.88 -6.36 -1.15
N PHE A 51 0.40 -6.49 -1.37
CA PHE A 51 1.08 -5.66 -2.37
C PHE A 51 2.39 -6.28 -2.78
N GLU A 52 2.97 -5.73 -3.85
CA GLU A 52 4.31 -6.06 -4.30
C GLU A 52 5.18 -4.84 -4.11
N ILE A 53 6.47 -5.05 -3.99
CA ILE A 53 7.41 -3.94 -3.85
C ILE A 53 8.13 -3.74 -5.17
N VAL A 54 8.14 -2.50 -5.63
CA VAL A 54 8.93 -2.09 -6.78
C VAL A 54 9.82 -0.94 -6.37
N GLN A 55 10.93 -0.77 -7.08
CA GLN A 55 11.83 0.35 -6.80
C GLN A 55 11.32 1.59 -7.49
N GLY A 56 11.02 2.62 -6.70
CA GLY A 56 10.59 3.89 -7.22
C GLY A 56 11.65 4.95 -7.01
N GLN A 57 11.34 6.16 -7.41
CA GLN A 57 12.28 7.27 -7.30
C GLN A 57 12.59 7.60 -5.84
N LYS A 58 11.63 7.37 -4.96
CA LYS A 58 11.79 7.69 -3.54
C LYS A 58 12.12 6.47 -2.70
N GLY A 59 12.47 5.36 -3.34
CA GLY A 59 12.76 4.12 -2.65
C GLY A 59 11.69 3.06 -2.92
N PRO A 60 11.53 2.10 -2.01
CA PRO A 60 10.55 1.04 -2.24
C PRO A 60 9.13 1.59 -2.29
N GLN A 61 8.37 1.15 -3.28
CA GLN A 61 6.98 1.53 -3.45
C GLN A 61 6.10 0.30 -3.55
N ALA A 62 4.88 0.42 -3.04
CA ALA A 62 3.91 -0.64 -3.19
C ALA A 62 3.29 -0.59 -4.58
N ALA A 63 3.08 -1.76 -5.16
CA ALA A 63 2.44 -1.90 -6.46
C ALA A 63 1.38 -2.98 -6.36
N ASN A 64 0.36 -2.88 -7.20
CA ASN A 64 -0.72 -3.87 -7.23
C ASN A 64 -1.32 -4.09 -5.84
N VAL A 65 -1.61 -3.00 -5.16
CA VAL A 65 -2.13 -3.03 -3.80
C VAL A 65 -3.59 -3.41 -3.81
N SER A 66 -3.95 -4.40 -3.01
CA SER A 66 -5.34 -4.78 -2.85
C SER A 66 -5.66 -4.95 -1.38
N LYS A 67 -6.87 -4.57 -0.99
CA LYS A 67 -7.30 -4.77 0.38
C LYS A 67 -7.52 -6.24 0.64
N ASN A 68 -7.05 -6.69 1.78
CA ASN A 68 -7.32 -8.05 2.21
C ASN A 68 -8.58 -8.03 3.04
N SER A 69 -9.69 -8.35 2.39
CA SER A 69 -10.99 -8.33 3.02
C SER A 69 -11.36 -9.72 3.51
N ALA A 70 -10.54 -10.25 4.35
CA ALA A 70 -10.77 -11.58 4.89
C ALA A 70 -11.99 -11.62 5.80
#